data_2381fb876432f29211387bffbe65f6ae
#
_entry.id   2381fb876432f29211387bffbe65f6ae
#
_cell.length_a   1.000
_cell.length_b   1.000
_cell.length_c   1.000
_cell.angle_alpha   90.00
_cell.angle_beta   90.00
_cell.angle_gamma   90.00
#
_symmetry.space_group_name_H-M   'P 1'
#
loop_
_entity.id
_entity.type
_entity.pdbx_description
1 polymer ?
#
loop_
_entity_poly.entity_id
_entity_poly.type
_entity_poly.pdbx_seq_one_letter_code
_entity_poly.pdbx_strand_id
1 'polypeptide(L)'
;IITEQDCGTTSGLTMAAIVDGGNVIEGLAERILGRSAAEDVVHPLTGEIMIAAGEIIDEEMSEAIETAGIDKVEVRSPLTCQTTTGICATCYGRDLARGTSANIGEAVGVIAAQSIGEPGTQLTMRTFHIGGAAQRGAEQSSIEATHSATIQVVNRNVVIDSNNIPVVMARNCEVVLIDENNRERARHRLPYGARILADEG
;
A
#
# COMPACT_ATOMS: atom_id res chain seq x y z
N ILE A 1 -24.25 1.92 9.55
CA ILE A 1 -25.10 3.08 9.22
C ILE A 1 -24.28 4.33 9.45
N ILE A 2 -24.43 5.32 8.56
CA ILE A 2 -23.80 6.64 8.72
C ILE A 2 -24.55 7.46 9.77
N THR A 3 -23.79 8.01 10.72
CA THR A 3 -24.32 8.86 11.81
C THR A 3 -23.90 10.30 11.61
N GLU A 4 -24.74 11.23 12.04
CA GLU A 4 -24.51 12.68 11.92
C GLU A 4 -23.42 13.16 12.89
N GLN A 5 -23.45 12.61 14.13
CA GLN A 5 -22.56 13.07 15.18
C GLN A 5 -21.11 12.65 14.88
N ASP A 6 -20.23 13.63 14.78
CA ASP A 6 -18.79 13.36 14.66
C ASP A 6 -18.26 12.68 15.94
N CYS A 7 -17.46 11.63 15.77
CA CYS A 7 -16.84 10.90 16.88
C CYS A 7 -15.68 11.68 17.53
N GLY A 8 -15.18 12.72 16.88
CA GLY A 8 -14.10 13.56 17.42
C GLY A 8 -12.74 12.85 17.52
N THR A 9 -12.56 11.70 16.85
CA THR A 9 -11.27 11.00 16.91
C THR A 9 -10.16 11.82 16.29
N THR A 10 -9.01 11.83 16.93
CA THR A 10 -7.75 12.37 16.41
C THR A 10 -6.89 11.28 15.74
N SER A 11 -7.30 10.02 15.91
CA SER A 11 -6.57 8.90 15.29
C SER A 11 -6.93 8.77 13.81
N GLY A 12 -5.93 8.81 12.96
CA GLY A 12 -6.05 8.66 11.52
C GLY A 12 -5.30 7.44 10.99
N LEU A 13 -5.34 7.29 9.68
CA LEU A 13 -4.47 6.41 8.91
C LEU A 13 -3.49 7.27 8.12
N THR A 14 -2.21 6.99 8.26
CA THR A 14 -1.19 7.65 7.46
C THR A 14 -1.25 7.12 6.03
N MET A 15 -1.58 8.02 5.09
CA MET A 15 -1.57 7.73 3.65
C MET A 15 -0.30 8.27 3.01
N ALA A 16 0.30 7.47 2.15
CA ALA A 16 1.45 7.83 1.31
C ALA A 16 1.24 7.26 -0.09
N ALA A 17 1.95 7.75 -1.09
CA ALA A 17 1.96 7.15 -2.41
C ALA A 17 2.41 5.68 -2.35
N ILE A 18 1.81 4.83 -3.19
CA ILE A 18 2.24 3.44 -3.34
C ILE A 18 3.31 3.41 -4.43
N VAL A 19 4.50 2.99 -4.03
CA VAL A 19 5.65 2.87 -4.93
C VAL A 19 6.12 1.42 -4.94
N ASP A 20 6.25 0.84 -6.12
CA ASP A 20 6.83 -0.49 -6.32
C ASP A 20 7.93 -0.42 -7.37
N GLY A 21 9.11 -0.96 -7.04
CA GLY A 21 10.27 -0.97 -7.93
C GLY A 21 10.73 0.41 -8.43
N GLY A 22 10.41 1.51 -7.70
CA GLY A 22 10.71 2.88 -8.08
C GLY A 22 9.68 3.55 -8.99
N ASN A 23 8.61 2.84 -9.36
CA ASN A 23 7.47 3.39 -10.08
C ASN A 23 6.33 3.69 -9.11
N VAL A 24 5.71 4.87 -9.24
CA VAL A 24 4.50 5.21 -8.50
C VAL A 24 3.33 4.47 -9.15
N ILE A 25 2.72 3.54 -8.38
CA ILE A 25 1.54 2.80 -8.82
C ILE A 25 0.29 3.64 -8.60
N GLU A 26 0.20 4.29 -7.44
CA GLU A 26 -0.93 5.12 -7.05
C GLU A 26 -0.41 6.36 -6.33
N GLY A 27 -0.74 7.55 -6.83
CA GLY A 27 -0.34 8.83 -6.27
C GLY A 27 -0.97 9.09 -4.90
N LEU A 28 -0.36 10.00 -4.12
CA LEU A 28 -0.92 10.41 -2.84
C LEU A 28 -2.28 11.10 -3.04
N ALA A 29 -2.41 11.97 -4.04
CA ALA A 29 -3.64 12.70 -4.34
C ALA A 29 -4.84 11.76 -4.54
N GLU A 30 -4.67 10.68 -5.32
CA GLU A 30 -5.73 9.69 -5.57
C GLU A 30 -6.15 8.94 -4.30
N ARG A 31 -5.21 8.70 -3.39
CA ARG A 31 -5.45 7.95 -2.16
C ARG A 31 -6.14 8.74 -1.06
N ILE A 32 -5.93 10.06 -1.02
CA ILE A 32 -6.53 10.94 -0.01
C ILE A 32 -7.83 11.59 -0.49
N LEU A 33 -8.10 11.57 -1.78
CA LEU A 33 -9.29 12.15 -2.38
C LEU A 33 -10.58 11.64 -1.72
N GLY A 34 -11.45 12.56 -1.32
CA GLY A 34 -12.73 12.26 -0.67
C GLY A 34 -12.62 11.78 0.78
N ARG A 35 -11.43 11.76 1.35
CA ARG A 35 -11.21 11.49 2.78
C ARG A 35 -11.24 12.79 3.58
N SER A 36 -11.50 12.69 4.89
CA SER A 36 -11.35 13.84 5.79
C SER A 36 -9.98 13.82 6.45
N ALA A 37 -9.35 14.97 6.54
CA ALA A 37 -8.07 15.12 7.25
C ALA A 37 -8.24 14.76 8.74
N ALA A 38 -7.31 14.01 9.32
CA ALA A 38 -7.31 13.69 10.75
C ALA A 38 -6.69 14.82 11.58
N GLU A 39 -5.71 15.52 11.02
CA GLU A 39 -5.02 16.67 11.58
C GLU A 39 -4.84 17.75 10.53
N ASP A 40 -4.43 18.94 10.96
CA ASP A 40 -4.18 20.05 10.05
C ASP A 40 -3.03 19.73 9.11
N VAL A 41 -3.27 19.81 7.80
CA VAL A 41 -2.25 19.64 6.77
C VAL A 41 -1.59 20.99 6.52
N VAL A 42 -0.31 21.08 6.85
CA VAL A 42 0.46 22.33 6.79
C VAL A 42 1.42 22.31 5.61
N HIS A 43 1.47 23.40 4.87
CA HIS A 43 2.41 23.56 3.75
C HIS A 43 3.87 23.60 4.27
N PRO A 44 4.78 22.73 3.77
CA PRO A 44 6.11 22.55 4.33
C PRO A 44 7.01 23.78 4.24
N LEU A 45 6.77 24.66 3.27
CA LEU A 45 7.60 25.86 3.04
C LEU A 45 7.00 27.12 3.67
N THR A 46 5.68 27.31 3.60
CA THR A 46 5.02 28.54 4.08
C THR A 46 4.55 28.43 5.52
N GLY A 47 4.31 27.21 6.02
CA GLY A 47 3.74 26.99 7.34
C GLY A 47 2.23 27.31 7.42
N GLU A 48 1.59 27.60 6.30
CA GLU A 48 0.15 27.85 6.24
C GLU A 48 -0.64 26.55 6.27
N ILE A 49 -1.80 26.57 6.94
CA ILE A 49 -2.71 25.42 6.96
C ILE A 49 -3.40 25.37 5.59
N MET A 50 -3.16 24.29 4.86
CA MET A 50 -3.80 24.01 3.58
C MET A 50 -5.19 23.40 3.77
N ILE A 51 -5.33 22.49 4.73
CA ILE A 51 -6.58 21.80 5.05
C ILE A 51 -6.67 21.68 6.56
N ALA A 52 -7.82 22.02 7.12
CA ALA A 52 -8.08 21.89 8.53
C ALA A 52 -8.50 20.46 8.92
N ALA A 53 -8.24 20.07 10.16
CA ALA A 53 -8.67 18.79 10.70
C ALA A 53 -10.20 18.63 10.58
N GLY A 54 -10.66 17.49 10.07
CA GLY A 54 -12.07 17.16 9.83
C GLY A 54 -12.62 17.63 8.49
N GLU A 55 -11.90 18.43 7.73
CA GLU A 55 -12.30 18.89 6.40
C GLU A 55 -12.13 17.77 5.36
N ILE A 56 -13.05 17.71 4.40
CA ILE A 56 -12.99 16.72 3.31
C ILE A 56 -12.05 17.23 2.23
N ILE A 57 -11.13 16.40 1.82
CA ILE A 57 -10.14 16.67 0.78
C ILE A 57 -10.81 16.50 -0.58
N ASP A 58 -10.92 17.57 -1.32
CA ASP A 58 -11.42 17.59 -2.69
C ASP A 58 -10.31 17.44 -3.74
N GLU A 59 -10.66 17.52 -5.01
CA GLU A 59 -9.73 17.37 -6.13
C GLU A 59 -8.66 18.46 -6.13
N GLU A 60 -9.04 19.72 -5.91
CA GLU A 60 -8.10 20.85 -5.92
C GLU A 60 -7.12 20.78 -4.75
N MET A 61 -7.64 20.43 -3.57
CA MET A 61 -6.82 20.25 -2.35
C MET A 61 -5.86 19.09 -2.48
N SER A 62 -6.29 17.96 -3.05
CA SER A 62 -5.45 16.77 -3.21
C SER A 62 -4.28 17.02 -4.18
N GLU A 63 -4.51 17.73 -5.28
CA GLU A 63 -3.48 18.13 -6.22
C GLU A 63 -2.52 19.18 -5.62
N ALA A 64 -3.04 20.10 -4.80
CA ALA A 64 -2.23 21.09 -4.10
C ALA A 64 -1.28 20.44 -3.10
N ILE A 65 -1.73 19.42 -2.36
CA ILE A 65 -0.89 18.65 -1.42
C ILE A 65 0.26 17.95 -2.15
N GLU A 66 -0.03 17.31 -3.29
CA GLU A 66 1.00 16.62 -4.09
C GLU A 66 1.99 17.62 -4.68
N THR A 67 1.51 18.76 -5.18
CA THR A 67 2.36 19.84 -5.71
C THR A 67 3.24 20.48 -4.63
N ALA A 68 2.73 20.57 -3.39
CA ALA A 68 3.52 21.06 -2.25
C ALA A 68 4.63 20.09 -1.79
N GLY A 69 4.66 18.86 -2.35
CA GLY A 69 5.67 17.86 -2.04
C GLY A 69 5.47 17.21 -0.66
N ILE A 70 4.23 17.08 -0.22
CA ILE A 70 3.88 16.37 1.01
C ILE A 70 3.82 14.88 0.72
N ASP A 71 4.66 14.10 1.38
CA ASP A 71 4.77 12.65 1.14
C ASP A 71 3.72 11.83 1.89
N LYS A 72 3.21 12.34 3.00
CA LYS A 72 2.29 11.64 3.91
C LYS A 72 1.23 12.58 4.45
N VAL A 73 0.01 12.08 4.51
CA VAL A 73 -1.14 12.79 5.12
C VAL A 73 -1.86 11.82 6.05
N GLU A 74 -2.26 12.29 7.23
CA GLU A 74 -3.13 11.54 8.12
C GLU A 74 -4.59 11.84 7.79
N VAL A 75 -5.33 10.77 7.44
CA VAL A 75 -6.74 10.86 7.08
C VAL A 75 -7.61 10.04 8.03
N ARG A 76 -8.81 10.51 8.26
CA ARG A 76 -9.82 9.77 9.04
C ARG A 76 -10.31 8.56 8.25
N SER A 77 -10.65 7.51 8.99
CA SER A 77 -11.08 6.25 8.38
C SER A 77 -12.23 5.62 9.18
N PRO A 78 -13.10 4.85 8.50
CA PRO A 78 -14.06 3.98 9.18
C PRO A 78 -13.42 3.03 10.20
N LEU A 79 -12.16 2.63 9.98
CA LEU A 79 -11.43 1.71 10.86
C LEU A 79 -11.02 2.34 12.19
N THR A 80 -10.80 3.65 12.21
CA THR A 80 -10.39 4.40 13.41
C THR A 80 -11.55 5.16 14.05
N CYS A 81 -12.77 5.03 13.50
CA CYS A 81 -13.95 5.70 14.01
C CYS A 81 -14.31 5.21 15.43
N GLN A 82 -14.54 6.15 16.35
CA GLN A 82 -14.86 5.87 17.74
C GLN A 82 -16.37 5.97 18.07
N THR A 83 -17.23 6.03 17.05
CA THR A 83 -18.66 6.00 17.23
C THR A 83 -19.10 4.64 17.81
N THR A 84 -19.95 4.66 18.80
CA THR A 84 -20.45 3.42 19.46
C THR A 84 -21.37 2.60 18.57
N THR A 85 -22.12 3.25 17.67
CA THR A 85 -23.04 2.61 16.73
C THR A 85 -22.88 3.25 15.35
N GLY A 86 -22.52 2.45 14.37
CA GLY A 86 -22.32 2.94 13.01
C GLY A 86 -20.96 3.62 12.79
N ILE A 87 -20.90 4.51 11.83
CA ILE A 87 -19.71 5.27 11.42
C ILE A 87 -20.12 6.72 11.22
N CYS A 88 -19.41 7.69 11.76
CA CYS A 88 -19.73 9.09 11.52
C CYS A 88 -19.40 9.50 10.08
N ALA A 89 -20.16 10.45 9.56
CA ALA A 89 -20.01 10.95 8.19
C ALA A 89 -18.58 11.44 7.90
N THR A 90 -17.96 12.13 8.87
CA THR A 90 -16.59 12.62 8.75
C THR A 90 -15.55 11.49 8.61
N CYS A 91 -15.65 10.41 9.39
CA CYS A 91 -14.76 9.25 9.26
C CYS A 91 -15.00 8.45 7.98
N TYR A 92 -16.22 8.44 7.48
CA TYR A 92 -16.54 7.77 6.21
C TYR A 92 -16.02 8.59 5.03
N GLY A 93 -16.25 9.91 5.05
CA GLY A 93 -15.82 10.81 4.00
C GLY A 93 -16.85 10.94 2.88
N ARG A 94 -16.36 11.11 1.66
CA ARG A 94 -17.17 11.33 0.43
C ARG A 94 -17.73 10.02 -0.11
N ASP A 95 -18.98 10.04 -0.54
CA ASP A 95 -19.56 9.01 -1.39
C ASP A 95 -19.02 9.19 -2.82
N LEU A 96 -18.19 8.25 -3.26
CA LEU A 96 -17.53 8.30 -4.57
C LEU A 96 -18.53 8.25 -5.75
N ALA A 97 -19.71 7.67 -5.54
CA ALA A 97 -20.73 7.59 -6.59
C ALA A 97 -21.42 8.93 -6.83
N ARG A 98 -21.62 9.72 -5.77
CA ARG A 98 -22.34 10.99 -5.81
C ARG A 98 -21.43 12.21 -5.80
N GLY A 99 -20.18 12.05 -5.37
CA GLY A 99 -19.24 13.15 -5.25
C GLY A 99 -19.50 14.10 -4.08
N THR A 100 -20.37 13.73 -3.15
CA THR A 100 -20.74 14.51 -1.96
C THR A 100 -20.48 13.72 -0.70
N SER A 101 -20.53 14.39 0.48
CA SER A 101 -20.47 13.68 1.76
C SER A 101 -21.54 12.60 1.84
N ALA A 102 -21.23 11.48 2.48
CA ALA A 102 -22.14 10.35 2.63
C ALA A 102 -23.41 10.75 3.37
N ASN A 103 -24.56 10.25 2.88
CA ASN A 103 -25.85 10.58 3.47
C ASN A 103 -26.00 9.94 4.86
N ILE A 104 -26.55 10.72 5.78
CA ILE A 104 -26.88 10.24 7.14
C ILE A 104 -27.97 9.16 7.05
N GLY A 105 -27.78 8.08 7.81
CA GLY A 105 -28.69 6.94 7.82
C GLY A 105 -28.42 5.90 6.72
N GLU A 106 -27.49 6.14 5.81
CA GLU A 106 -27.13 5.19 4.77
C GLU A 106 -26.47 3.92 5.36
N ALA A 107 -26.92 2.75 4.89
CA ALA A 107 -26.49 1.47 5.41
C ALA A 107 -25.21 0.95 4.70
N VAL A 108 -24.15 1.76 4.72
CA VAL A 108 -22.89 1.49 4.00
C VAL A 108 -22.25 0.15 4.33
N GLY A 109 -22.38 -0.31 5.58
CA GLY A 109 -21.86 -1.61 5.99
C GLY A 109 -22.60 -2.78 5.35
N VAL A 110 -23.91 -2.67 5.15
CA VAL A 110 -24.73 -3.68 4.45
C VAL A 110 -24.38 -3.69 2.96
N ILE A 111 -24.25 -2.52 2.36
CA ILE A 111 -23.85 -2.36 0.94
C ILE A 111 -22.48 -2.99 0.71
N ALA A 112 -21.51 -2.70 1.57
CA ALA A 112 -20.18 -3.29 1.50
C ALA A 112 -20.21 -4.81 1.66
N ALA A 113 -20.95 -5.33 2.64
CA ALA A 113 -21.06 -6.76 2.89
C ALA A 113 -21.69 -7.50 1.70
N GLN A 114 -22.73 -6.93 1.09
CA GLN A 114 -23.35 -7.50 -0.11
C GLN A 114 -22.42 -7.48 -1.31
N SER A 115 -21.72 -6.37 -1.55
CA SER A 115 -20.79 -6.22 -2.67
C SER A 115 -19.57 -7.15 -2.57
N ILE A 116 -19.11 -7.44 -1.35
CA ILE A 116 -18.01 -8.38 -1.09
C ILE A 116 -18.52 -9.84 -1.11
N GLY A 117 -19.71 -10.07 -0.56
CA GLY A 117 -20.23 -11.41 -0.36
C GLY A 117 -20.77 -12.06 -1.64
N GLU A 118 -21.37 -11.31 -2.55
CA GLU A 118 -21.91 -11.83 -3.81
C GLU A 118 -20.82 -12.51 -4.66
N PRO A 119 -19.74 -11.84 -5.08
CA PRO A 119 -18.69 -12.50 -5.86
C PRO A 119 -17.93 -13.55 -5.06
N GLY A 120 -17.82 -13.40 -3.73
CA GLY A 120 -17.23 -14.39 -2.86
C GLY A 120 -17.95 -15.72 -2.89
N THR A 121 -19.28 -15.73 -2.91
CA THR A 121 -20.09 -16.94 -3.02
C THR A 121 -19.88 -17.63 -4.38
N GLN A 122 -19.82 -16.89 -5.47
CA GLN A 122 -19.55 -17.43 -6.81
C GLN A 122 -18.12 -17.98 -6.92
N LEU A 123 -17.14 -17.34 -6.32
CA LEU A 123 -15.75 -17.77 -6.31
C LEU A 123 -15.55 -19.06 -5.53
N THR A 124 -16.20 -19.22 -4.37
CA THR A 124 -16.13 -20.45 -3.56
C THR A 124 -16.81 -21.63 -4.25
N MET A 125 -17.92 -21.44 -4.95
CA MET A 125 -18.54 -22.50 -5.74
C MET A 125 -17.64 -22.98 -6.90
N ARG A 126 -16.80 -22.12 -7.45
CA ARG A 126 -15.80 -22.50 -8.47
C ARG A 126 -14.56 -23.17 -7.90
N THR A 127 -14.10 -22.78 -6.69
CA THR A 127 -12.90 -23.33 -6.06
C THR A 127 -13.12 -24.71 -5.44
N PHE A 128 -14.34 -25.11 -5.12
CA PHE A 128 -14.63 -26.50 -4.70
C PHE A 128 -14.39 -27.54 -5.79
N HIS A 129 -14.37 -27.14 -7.07
CA HIS A 129 -14.07 -28.00 -8.21
C HIS A 129 -12.62 -27.99 -8.67
N ILE A 130 -11.83 -27.03 -8.23
CA ILE A 130 -10.39 -26.96 -8.49
C ILE A 130 -9.70 -27.19 -7.15
N GLY A 131 -9.29 -28.43 -6.90
CA GLY A 131 -8.67 -28.82 -5.65
C GLY A 131 -7.60 -27.83 -5.21
N GLY A 132 -7.83 -27.19 -4.08
CA GLY A 132 -6.91 -26.63 -3.10
C GLY A 132 -5.59 -26.03 -3.53
N ALA A 133 -5.51 -25.31 -4.63
CA ALA A 133 -4.39 -24.40 -4.86
C ALA A 133 -4.75 -23.05 -4.24
N ALA A 134 -4.45 -22.89 -2.94
CA ALA A 134 -4.21 -21.56 -2.42
C ALA A 134 -3.20 -20.93 -3.40
N GLN A 135 -3.63 -19.91 -4.15
CA GLN A 135 -2.68 -19.00 -4.76
C GLN A 135 -1.90 -18.32 -3.62
N ARG A 136 -0.84 -18.99 -3.19
CA ARG A 136 0.33 -18.23 -2.78
C ARG A 136 0.60 -17.33 -3.97
N GLY A 137 0.56 -16.00 -3.75
CA GLY A 137 0.97 -15.05 -4.77
C GLY A 137 2.18 -15.66 -5.46
N ALA A 138 2.19 -15.70 -6.78
CA ALA A 138 3.26 -16.34 -7.52
C ALA A 138 4.56 -15.80 -6.93
N GLU A 139 5.19 -16.57 -6.04
CA GLU A 139 6.52 -16.26 -5.56
C GLU A 139 7.32 -16.20 -6.85
N GLN A 140 7.81 -15.01 -7.16
CA GLN A 140 8.69 -14.84 -8.30
C GLN A 140 9.76 -15.91 -8.18
N SER A 141 9.70 -16.90 -9.06
CA SER A 141 10.64 -18.02 -9.06
C SER A 141 12.03 -17.58 -9.51
N SER A 142 12.16 -16.39 -10.06
CA SER A 142 13.38 -15.75 -10.50
C SER A 142 13.38 -14.25 -10.18
N ILE A 143 14.52 -13.72 -9.83
CA ILE A 143 14.77 -12.28 -9.67
C ILE A 143 15.65 -11.89 -10.84
N GLU A 144 15.16 -10.96 -11.66
CA GLU A 144 15.90 -10.45 -12.82
C GLU A 144 16.26 -8.99 -12.56
N ALA A 145 17.51 -8.62 -12.88
CA ALA A 145 17.93 -7.23 -12.80
C ALA A 145 17.36 -6.47 -14.00
N THR A 146 16.59 -5.41 -13.74
CA THR A 146 16.01 -4.55 -14.78
C THR A 146 17.00 -3.55 -15.36
N HIS A 147 18.14 -3.35 -14.71
CA HIS A 147 19.18 -2.39 -15.07
C HIS A 147 20.56 -3.04 -14.88
N SER A 148 21.56 -2.47 -15.57
CA SER A 148 22.97 -2.85 -15.34
C SER A 148 23.37 -2.46 -13.92
N ALA A 149 23.80 -3.43 -13.14
CA ALA A 149 24.24 -3.24 -11.76
C ALA A 149 25.28 -4.28 -11.38
N THR A 150 26.12 -3.95 -10.43
CA THR A 150 27.08 -4.89 -9.81
C THR A 150 26.36 -5.66 -8.70
N ILE A 151 26.54 -6.97 -8.69
CA ILE A 151 25.93 -7.86 -7.69
C ILE A 151 26.91 -8.07 -6.53
N GLN A 152 26.43 -7.78 -5.32
CA GLN A 152 27.13 -8.11 -4.09
C GLN A 152 26.28 -9.08 -3.24
N VAL A 153 26.86 -10.22 -2.86
CA VAL A 153 26.18 -11.20 -2.01
C VAL A 153 26.60 -11.01 -0.55
N VAL A 154 25.63 -10.69 0.30
CA VAL A 154 25.81 -10.49 1.73
C VAL A 154 25.46 -11.79 2.47
N ASN A 155 26.20 -12.12 3.52
CA ASN A 155 26.06 -13.39 4.28
C ASN A 155 26.17 -14.63 3.38
N ARG A 156 27.15 -14.61 2.49
CA ARG A 156 27.40 -15.66 1.51
C ARG A 156 27.74 -17.00 2.20
N ASN A 157 26.80 -17.92 2.15
CA ASN A 157 27.04 -19.32 2.47
C ASN A 157 26.44 -20.15 1.33
N VAL A 158 27.29 -20.50 0.37
CA VAL A 158 26.90 -21.17 -0.87
C VAL A 158 27.71 -22.46 -1.06
N VAL A 159 27.07 -23.44 -1.66
CA VAL A 159 27.70 -24.69 -2.09
C VAL A 159 27.56 -24.77 -3.61
N ILE A 160 28.61 -25.25 -4.27
CA ILE A 160 28.62 -25.42 -5.72
C ILE A 160 27.91 -26.73 -6.07
N ASP A 161 26.88 -26.67 -6.90
CA ASP A 161 26.15 -27.83 -7.43
C ASP A 161 27.01 -28.64 -8.45
N SER A 162 26.56 -29.83 -8.81
CA SER A 162 27.16 -30.67 -9.85
C SER A 162 27.26 -29.98 -11.22
N ASN A 163 26.46 -28.96 -11.46
CA ASN A 163 26.45 -28.11 -12.67
C ASN A 163 27.35 -26.88 -12.55
N ASN A 164 28.16 -26.79 -11.51
CA ASN A 164 29.02 -25.65 -11.19
C ASN A 164 28.25 -24.32 -10.90
N ILE A 165 27.00 -24.43 -10.44
CA ILE A 165 26.14 -23.29 -10.08
C ILE A 165 26.16 -23.09 -8.56
N PRO A 166 26.40 -21.88 -8.03
CA PRO A 166 26.32 -21.60 -6.61
C PRO A 166 24.87 -21.69 -6.10
N VAL A 167 24.67 -22.49 -5.06
CA VAL A 167 23.37 -22.70 -4.38
C VAL A 167 23.44 -22.15 -2.96
N VAL A 168 22.48 -21.34 -2.58
CA VAL A 168 22.42 -20.70 -1.26
C VAL A 168 22.03 -21.70 -0.19
N MET A 169 22.87 -21.81 0.84
CA MET A 169 22.68 -22.69 2.01
C MET A 169 22.38 -21.91 3.29
N ALA A 170 22.23 -20.59 3.21
CA ALA A 170 21.90 -19.73 4.35
C ALA A 170 20.43 -19.25 4.29
N ARG A 171 19.85 -19.03 5.47
CA ARG A 171 18.47 -18.46 5.57
C ARG A 171 18.45 -16.94 5.49
N ASN A 172 19.59 -16.29 5.66
CA ASN A 172 19.76 -14.84 5.71
C ASN A 172 20.72 -14.34 4.62
N CYS A 173 20.83 -15.05 3.51
CA CYS A 173 21.58 -14.61 2.35
C CYS A 173 20.80 -13.52 1.63
N GLU A 174 21.47 -12.44 1.26
CA GLU A 174 20.89 -11.31 0.57
C GLU A 174 21.74 -10.95 -0.65
N VAL A 175 21.09 -10.58 -1.74
CA VAL A 175 21.71 -9.99 -2.92
C VAL A 175 21.42 -8.52 -2.94
N VAL A 176 22.47 -7.72 -3.06
CA VAL A 176 22.41 -6.28 -3.18
C VAL A 176 22.84 -5.89 -4.59
N LEU A 177 22.01 -5.13 -5.28
CA LEU A 177 22.31 -4.56 -6.58
C LEU A 177 22.88 -3.15 -6.38
N ILE A 178 24.10 -2.93 -6.83
CA ILE A 178 24.84 -1.69 -6.67
C ILE A 178 25.02 -1.04 -8.04
N ASP A 179 24.69 0.23 -8.15
CA ASP A 179 24.87 1.04 -9.35
C ASP A 179 26.35 1.48 -9.55
N GLU A 180 26.68 1.98 -10.72
CA GLU A 180 28.00 2.55 -11.07
C GLU A 180 28.46 3.66 -10.09
N ASN A 181 27.52 4.32 -9.44
CA ASN A 181 27.76 5.35 -8.42
C ASN A 181 27.92 4.80 -7.01
N ASN A 182 28.09 3.48 -6.85
CA ASN A 182 28.21 2.77 -5.56
C ASN A 182 26.99 2.97 -4.65
N ARG A 183 25.79 3.13 -5.23
CA ARG A 183 24.52 3.25 -4.50
C ARG A 183 23.75 1.95 -4.58
N GLU A 184 23.23 1.52 -3.43
CA GLU A 184 22.32 0.37 -3.35
C GLU A 184 21.00 0.73 -4.04
N ARG A 185 20.65 -0.02 -5.10
CA ARG A 185 19.42 0.16 -5.86
C ARG A 185 18.32 -0.79 -5.40
N ALA A 186 18.68 -2.01 -5.10
CA ALA A 186 17.73 -3.01 -4.64
C ALA A 186 18.42 -4.04 -3.74
N ARG A 187 17.67 -4.57 -2.79
CA ARG A 187 18.11 -5.63 -1.89
C ARG A 187 17.07 -6.74 -1.88
N HIS A 188 17.49 -7.95 -2.23
CA HIS A 188 16.61 -9.10 -2.28
C HIS A 188 17.12 -10.19 -1.36
N ARG A 189 16.23 -10.72 -0.52
CA ARG A 189 16.55 -11.87 0.33
C ARG A 189 16.39 -13.15 -0.47
N LEU A 190 17.41 -13.96 -0.48
CA LEU A 190 17.40 -15.25 -1.17
C LEU A 190 16.91 -16.37 -0.25
N PRO A 191 15.94 -17.19 -0.69
CA PRO A 191 15.54 -18.37 0.05
C PRO A 191 16.63 -19.45 0.04
N TYR A 192 16.57 -20.33 1.02
CA TYR A 192 17.41 -21.53 1.04
C TYR A 192 17.20 -22.37 -0.22
N GLY A 193 18.27 -22.78 -0.87
CA GLY A 193 18.24 -23.54 -2.13
C GLY A 193 18.16 -22.67 -3.39
N ALA A 194 18.16 -21.35 -3.29
CA ALA A 194 18.21 -20.46 -4.45
C ALA A 194 19.53 -20.64 -5.21
N ARG A 195 19.45 -20.61 -6.55
CA ARG A 195 20.61 -20.69 -7.45
C ARG A 195 21.00 -19.29 -7.88
N ILE A 196 22.28 -18.96 -7.79
CA ILE A 196 22.81 -17.68 -8.27
C ILE A 196 23.38 -17.94 -9.65
N LEU A 197 22.73 -17.37 -10.68
CA LEU A 197 23.08 -17.56 -12.08
C LEU A 197 23.96 -16.43 -12.62
N ALA A 198 24.12 -15.35 -11.86
CA ALA A 198 24.94 -14.21 -12.24
C ALA A 198 26.26 -14.22 -11.46
N ASP A 199 27.32 -13.77 -12.08
CA ASP A 199 28.62 -13.63 -11.47
C ASP A 199 28.67 -12.40 -10.56
N GLU A 200 29.41 -12.49 -9.44
CA GLU A 200 29.72 -11.35 -8.59
C GLU A 200 30.78 -10.48 -9.28
N GLY A 201 30.51 -9.19 -9.45
CA GLY A 201 31.46 -8.24 -9.98
C GLY A 201 30.79 -7.07 -10.65
#